data_9b26ba1da6d22f29d96bcfcbc04697de
#
_entry.id   9b26ba1da6d22f29d96bcfcbc04697de
#
_cell.length_a   1.000
_cell.length_b   1.000
_cell.length_c   1.000
_cell.angle_alpha   90.00
_cell.angle_beta   90.00
_cell.angle_gamma   90.00
#
_symmetry.space_group_name_H-M   'P 1'
#
loop_
_entity.id
_entity.type
_entity.pdbx_description
1 polymer ?
#
loop_
_entity_poly.entity_id
_entity_poly.type
_entity_poly.pdbx_seq_one_letter_code
_entity_poly.pdbx_strand_id
1 'polypeptide(L)'
;IQRVYDQCIQVKDADVFIATDSEEIKTSCTNFTENILLTRKNHPSATDRIAEALEQLGHYESVINVQADEPFVDPKLISNLFKALESKEVQMVSAMKKIHSVKDLHNPNVVKVVTDMQNNALYFSRACIPALLDEENKKITNEELKHSSQSYFKHLGIYGFKRTFLA
;
A
#
# COMPACT_ATOMS: atom_id res chain seq x y z
N ILE A 1 -12.20 7.44 -7.19
CA ILE A 1 -12.68 6.23 -6.50
C ILE A 1 -13.04 5.15 -7.52
N GLN A 2 -13.96 5.41 -8.48
CA GLN A 2 -14.43 4.39 -9.43
C GLN A 2 -13.29 3.68 -10.17
N ARG A 3 -12.29 4.39 -10.68
CA ARG A 3 -11.14 3.77 -11.36
C ARG A 3 -10.35 2.81 -10.48
N VAL A 4 -10.22 3.10 -9.20
CA VAL A 4 -9.58 2.19 -8.23
C VAL A 4 -10.46 0.97 -8.02
N TYR A 5 -11.77 1.18 -7.83
CA TYR A 5 -12.75 0.10 -7.70
C TYR A 5 -12.70 -0.85 -8.90
N ASP A 6 -12.68 -0.29 -10.13
CA ASP A 6 -12.61 -1.06 -11.38
C ASP A 6 -11.33 -1.92 -11.52
N GLN A 7 -10.22 -1.50 -10.87
CA GLN A 7 -9.01 -2.33 -10.77
C GLN A 7 -9.18 -3.42 -9.71
N CYS A 8 -9.71 -3.07 -8.55
CA CYS A 8 -9.84 -4.01 -7.43
C CYS A 8 -10.80 -5.18 -7.74
N ILE A 9 -11.91 -4.94 -8.43
CA ILE A 9 -12.88 -6.01 -8.79
C ILE A 9 -12.33 -7.06 -9.78
N GLN A 10 -11.15 -6.81 -10.38
CA GLN A 10 -10.48 -7.80 -11.21
C GLN A 10 -9.73 -8.87 -10.38
N VAL A 11 -9.59 -8.67 -9.08
CA VAL A 11 -8.98 -9.64 -8.18
C VAL A 11 -9.98 -10.77 -7.93
N LYS A 12 -9.59 -11.99 -8.27
CA LYS A 12 -10.41 -13.17 -8.03
C LYS A 12 -10.46 -13.50 -6.54
N ASP A 13 -11.58 -14.06 -6.11
CA ASP A 13 -11.80 -14.56 -4.74
C ASP A 13 -11.63 -13.45 -3.66
N ALA A 14 -11.92 -12.21 -4.05
CA ALA A 14 -11.92 -11.06 -3.15
C ALA A 14 -13.17 -10.19 -3.39
N ASP A 15 -13.84 -9.79 -2.31
CA ASP A 15 -14.91 -8.83 -2.35
C ASP A 15 -14.36 -7.42 -2.17
N VAL A 16 -14.92 -6.46 -2.89
CA VAL A 16 -14.47 -5.07 -2.87
C VAL A 16 -15.51 -4.18 -2.21
N PHE A 17 -15.09 -3.44 -1.21
CA PHE A 17 -15.93 -2.49 -0.48
C PHE A 17 -15.31 -1.09 -0.51
N ILE A 18 -16.15 -0.07 -0.54
CA ILE A 18 -15.74 1.33 -0.37
C ILE A 18 -16.05 1.73 1.06
N ALA A 19 -15.03 2.07 1.84
CA ALA A 19 -15.19 2.61 3.19
C ALA A 19 -15.06 4.14 3.17
N THR A 20 -16.09 4.85 3.59
CA THR A 20 -16.12 6.32 3.59
C THR A 20 -16.89 6.86 4.79
N ASP A 21 -16.56 8.08 5.22
CA ASP A 21 -17.32 8.82 6.23
C ASP A 21 -18.23 9.91 5.64
N SER A 22 -18.29 10.00 4.30
CA SER A 22 -19.04 11.01 3.58
C SER A 22 -20.29 10.41 2.92
N GLU A 23 -21.47 10.87 3.28
CA GLU A 23 -22.72 10.52 2.63
C GLU A 23 -22.74 10.97 1.15
N GLU A 24 -22.06 12.05 0.81
CA GLU A 24 -21.93 12.52 -0.57
C GLU A 24 -21.13 11.53 -1.41
N ILE A 25 -19.98 11.05 -0.89
CA ILE A 25 -19.18 10.02 -1.55
C ILE A 25 -19.97 8.73 -1.68
N LYS A 26 -20.65 8.30 -0.62
CA LYS A 26 -21.52 7.13 -0.63
C LYS A 26 -22.56 7.24 -1.76
N THR A 27 -23.32 8.34 -1.79
CA THR A 27 -24.33 8.60 -2.83
C THR A 27 -23.72 8.56 -4.24
N SER A 28 -22.53 9.16 -4.42
CA SER A 28 -21.84 9.13 -5.71
C SER A 28 -21.42 7.72 -6.12
N CYS A 29 -21.03 6.88 -5.17
CA CYS A 29 -20.58 5.52 -5.43
C CYS A 29 -21.72 4.54 -5.73
N THR A 30 -22.96 4.81 -5.27
CA THR A 30 -24.12 3.96 -5.61
C THR A 30 -24.41 3.85 -7.10
N ASN A 31 -23.84 4.74 -7.92
CA ASN A 31 -23.94 4.67 -9.38
C ASN A 31 -23.21 3.45 -9.99
N PHE A 32 -22.31 2.79 -9.25
CA PHE A 32 -21.51 1.67 -9.77
C PHE A 32 -21.32 0.52 -8.78
N THR A 33 -21.65 0.67 -7.49
CA THR A 33 -21.59 -0.41 -6.51
C THR A 33 -22.52 -0.15 -5.33
N GLU A 34 -23.05 -1.22 -4.75
CA GLU A 34 -23.78 -1.20 -3.48
C GLU A 34 -22.88 -1.56 -2.28
N ASN A 35 -21.66 -2.04 -2.52
CA ASN A 35 -20.71 -2.45 -1.51
C ASN A 35 -20.04 -1.22 -0.86
N ILE A 36 -20.78 -0.46 -0.10
CA ILE A 36 -20.33 0.78 0.52
C ILE A 36 -20.57 0.71 2.03
N LEU A 37 -19.50 0.93 2.80
CA LEU A 37 -19.52 0.96 4.26
C LEU A 37 -19.36 2.42 4.72
N LEU A 38 -20.35 2.91 5.44
CA LEU A 38 -20.24 4.19 6.10
C LEU A 38 -19.57 3.99 7.45
N THR A 39 -18.50 4.74 7.67
CA THR A 39 -17.67 4.68 8.87
C THR A 39 -17.73 6.01 9.63
N ARG A 40 -17.31 6.02 10.90
CA ARG A 40 -17.23 7.24 11.70
C ARG A 40 -16.29 8.27 11.07
N LYS A 41 -16.56 9.55 11.30
CA LYS A 41 -15.75 10.66 10.76
C LYS A 41 -14.38 10.79 11.42
N ASN A 42 -14.29 10.50 12.71
CA ASN A 42 -13.14 10.85 13.55
C ASN A 42 -12.18 9.66 13.72
N HIS A 43 -11.72 9.06 12.61
CA HIS A 43 -10.64 8.09 12.67
C HIS A 43 -9.28 8.78 12.66
N PRO A 44 -8.36 8.41 13.58
CA PRO A 44 -7.00 8.96 13.61
C PRO A 44 -6.20 8.63 12.35
N SER A 45 -6.49 7.46 11.73
CA SER A 45 -5.79 6.98 10.53
C SER A 45 -6.72 6.22 9.58
N ALA A 46 -6.24 5.98 8.36
CA ALA A 46 -6.91 5.11 7.41
C ALA A 46 -6.99 3.66 7.92
N THR A 47 -6.02 3.20 8.70
CA THR A 47 -6.01 1.86 9.30
C THR A 47 -7.15 1.69 10.30
N ASP A 48 -7.42 2.68 11.15
CA ASP A 48 -8.56 2.65 12.08
C ASP A 48 -9.90 2.57 11.35
N ARG A 49 -10.03 3.26 10.21
CA ARG A 49 -11.22 3.17 9.36
C ARG A 49 -11.40 1.77 8.78
N ILE A 50 -10.32 1.12 8.35
CA ILE A 50 -10.35 -0.25 7.83
C ILE A 50 -10.70 -1.24 8.93
N ALA A 51 -10.21 -1.05 10.15
CA ALA A 51 -10.59 -1.87 11.30
C ALA A 51 -12.11 -1.82 11.54
N GLU A 52 -12.72 -0.62 11.61
CA GLU A 52 -14.17 -0.47 11.74
C GLU A 52 -14.92 -1.11 10.56
N ALA A 53 -14.47 -0.92 9.33
CA ALA A 53 -15.09 -1.53 8.15
C ALA A 53 -15.06 -3.06 8.24
N LEU A 54 -13.93 -3.62 8.68
CA LEU A 54 -13.77 -5.06 8.84
C LEU A 54 -14.66 -5.63 9.98
N GLU A 55 -14.88 -4.86 11.05
CA GLU A 55 -15.84 -5.22 12.11
C GLU A 55 -17.26 -5.34 11.57
N GLN A 56 -17.71 -4.39 10.74
CA GLN A 56 -19.04 -4.42 10.12
C GLN A 56 -19.24 -5.63 9.22
N LEU A 57 -18.18 -6.12 8.57
CA LEU A 57 -18.24 -7.24 7.63
C LEU A 57 -18.21 -8.63 8.31
N GLY A 58 -17.71 -8.73 9.53
CA GLY A 58 -17.86 -9.89 10.42
C GLY A 58 -17.09 -11.18 10.05
N HIS A 59 -16.97 -11.55 8.79
CA HIS A 59 -16.51 -12.89 8.38
C HIS A 59 -15.21 -12.95 7.56
N TYR A 60 -14.67 -11.80 7.14
CA TYR A 60 -13.40 -11.77 6.39
C TYR A 60 -12.20 -11.93 7.32
N GLU A 61 -11.26 -12.79 6.95
CA GLU A 61 -10.06 -13.08 7.73
C GLU A 61 -8.91 -12.09 7.47
N SER A 62 -8.92 -11.45 6.29
CA SER A 62 -7.90 -10.49 5.89
C SER A 62 -8.48 -9.38 5.01
N VAL A 63 -7.80 -8.26 4.97
CA VAL A 63 -8.19 -7.09 4.18
C VAL A 63 -6.97 -6.45 3.54
N ILE A 64 -7.12 -5.99 2.29
CA ILE A 64 -6.14 -5.12 1.62
C ILE A 64 -6.75 -3.72 1.52
N ASN A 65 -6.07 -2.75 2.09
CA ASN A 65 -6.41 -1.34 1.97
C ASN A 65 -5.74 -0.73 0.74
N VAL A 66 -6.55 -0.36 -0.25
CA VAL A 66 -6.12 0.37 -1.44
C VAL A 66 -6.60 1.80 -1.34
N GLN A 67 -5.66 2.75 -1.43
CA GLN A 67 -5.98 4.18 -1.33
C GLN A 67 -6.74 4.66 -2.56
N ALA A 68 -7.68 5.60 -2.37
CA ALA A 68 -8.53 6.12 -3.44
C ALA A 68 -7.77 6.93 -4.52
N ASP A 69 -6.53 7.30 -4.25
CA ASP A 69 -5.61 8.02 -5.15
C ASP A 69 -4.65 7.10 -5.93
N GLU A 70 -4.88 5.76 -5.89
CA GLU A 70 -4.10 4.77 -6.64
C GLU A 70 -4.87 4.21 -7.85
N PRO A 71 -5.25 5.03 -8.85
CA PRO A 71 -6.12 4.62 -9.97
C PRO A 71 -5.48 3.61 -10.92
N PHE A 72 -4.18 3.35 -10.78
CA PHE A 72 -3.39 2.43 -11.59
C PHE A 72 -2.85 1.25 -10.78
N VAL A 73 -3.46 0.95 -9.64
CA VAL A 73 -3.09 -0.23 -8.84
C VAL A 73 -3.21 -1.49 -9.71
N ASP A 74 -2.17 -2.33 -9.68
CA ASP A 74 -2.16 -3.59 -10.42
C ASP A 74 -2.95 -4.66 -9.63
N PRO A 75 -4.01 -5.27 -10.20
CA PRO A 75 -4.74 -6.37 -9.56
C PRO A 75 -3.85 -7.55 -9.15
N LYS A 76 -2.77 -7.81 -9.90
CA LYS A 76 -1.79 -8.85 -9.55
C LYS A 76 -1.04 -8.51 -8.25
N LEU A 77 -0.74 -7.23 -8.02
CA LEU A 77 -0.12 -6.80 -6.77
C LEU A 77 -1.05 -7.11 -5.59
N ILE A 78 -2.34 -6.79 -5.71
CA ILE A 78 -3.34 -7.07 -4.66
C ILE A 78 -3.43 -8.58 -4.39
N SER A 79 -3.50 -9.40 -5.44
CA SER A 79 -3.50 -10.87 -5.31
C SER A 79 -2.24 -11.40 -4.61
N ASN A 80 -1.07 -10.83 -4.92
CA ASN A 80 0.18 -11.22 -4.27
C ASN A 80 0.22 -10.85 -2.78
N LEU A 81 -0.39 -9.72 -2.40
CA LEU A 81 -0.50 -9.33 -0.99
C LEU A 81 -1.43 -10.27 -0.22
N PHE A 82 -2.56 -10.68 -0.79
CA PHE A 82 -3.42 -11.71 -0.19
C PHE A 82 -2.66 -13.03 -0.01
N LYS A 83 -1.96 -13.50 -1.04
CA LYS A 83 -1.14 -14.71 -0.96
C LYS A 83 -0.07 -14.64 0.13
N ALA A 84 0.56 -13.49 0.33
CA ALA A 84 1.53 -13.32 1.40
C ALA A 84 0.88 -13.41 2.79
N LEU A 85 -0.37 -12.95 2.95
CA LEU A 85 -1.13 -13.07 4.19
C LEU A 85 -1.59 -14.48 4.53
N GLU A 86 -1.54 -15.44 3.59
CA GLU A 86 -1.85 -16.86 3.87
C GLU A 86 -0.84 -17.48 4.84
N SER A 87 0.40 -16.98 4.87
CA SER A 87 1.39 -17.44 5.85
C SER A 87 0.96 -17.13 7.28
N LYS A 88 1.04 -18.12 8.18
CA LYS A 88 0.62 -17.97 9.58
C LYS A 88 1.43 -16.91 10.34
N GLU A 89 2.68 -16.72 9.96
CA GLU A 89 3.61 -15.80 10.62
C GLU A 89 3.42 -14.33 10.17
N VAL A 90 2.80 -14.12 9.02
CA VAL A 90 2.59 -12.79 8.47
C VAL A 90 1.27 -12.22 8.97
N GLN A 91 1.32 -11.09 9.66
CA GLN A 91 0.14 -10.39 10.19
C GLN A 91 -0.22 -9.15 9.35
N MET A 92 0.81 -8.52 8.76
CA MET A 92 0.68 -7.32 7.96
C MET A 92 1.61 -7.41 6.76
N VAL A 93 1.16 -6.89 5.62
CA VAL A 93 1.95 -6.79 4.38
C VAL A 93 1.83 -5.39 3.79
N SER A 94 2.84 -5.01 3.03
CA SER A 94 2.81 -3.82 2.18
C SER A 94 3.59 -4.10 0.90
N ALA A 95 3.72 -3.11 0.03
CA ALA A 95 4.43 -3.28 -1.22
C ALA A 95 5.60 -2.30 -1.36
N MET A 96 6.62 -2.73 -2.08
CA MET A 96 7.74 -1.88 -2.44
C MET A 96 8.08 -2.02 -3.93
N LYS A 97 8.70 -0.98 -4.50
CA LYS A 97 9.16 -0.96 -5.88
C LYS A 97 10.58 -0.43 -5.95
N LYS A 98 11.43 -1.06 -6.76
CA LYS A 98 12.80 -0.60 -6.99
C LYS A 98 12.80 0.81 -7.58
N ILE A 99 13.66 1.68 -7.06
CA ILE A 99 13.88 3.04 -7.57
C ILE A 99 14.93 2.98 -8.67
N HIS A 100 14.63 3.58 -9.82
CA HIS A 100 15.51 3.69 -10.97
C HIS A 100 15.82 5.15 -11.36
N SER A 101 15.32 6.10 -10.56
CA SER A 101 15.48 7.53 -10.80
C SER A 101 16.13 8.21 -9.59
N VAL A 102 17.23 8.91 -9.82
CA VAL A 102 17.89 9.74 -8.80
C VAL A 102 16.94 10.82 -8.27
N LYS A 103 16.06 11.34 -9.14
CA LYS A 103 15.02 12.29 -8.73
C LYS A 103 14.07 11.68 -7.68
N ASP A 104 13.60 10.44 -7.91
CA ASP A 104 12.73 9.75 -6.94
C ASP A 104 13.48 9.45 -5.64
N LEU A 105 14.75 9.07 -5.74
CA LEU A 105 15.59 8.74 -4.58
C LEU A 105 15.73 9.93 -3.62
N HIS A 106 15.92 11.14 -4.15
CA HIS A 106 16.05 12.36 -3.35
C HIS A 106 14.72 13.07 -3.06
N ASN A 107 13.61 12.61 -3.65
CA ASN A 107 12.31 13.23 -3.43
C ASN A 107 11.76 12.86 -2.02
N PRO A 108 11.53 13.84 -1.13
CA PRO A 108 11.02 13.57 0.22
C PRO A 108 9.56 13.07 0.22
N ASN A 109 8.82 13.24 -0.87
CA ASN A 109 7.46 12.70 -1.02
C ASN A 109 7.46 11.21 -1.40
N VAL A 110 8.59 10.69 -1.86
CA VAL A 110 8.78 9.25 -2.09
C VAL A 110 9.36 8.65 -0.81
N VAL A 111 8.60 7.81 -0.13
CA VAL A 111 9.07 7.11 1.08
C VAL A 111 9.96 5.95 0.66
N LYS A 112 11.22 5.95 1.13
CA LYS A 112 12.16 4.84 0.95
C LYS A 112 11.94 3.80 2.02
N VAL A 113 12.26 2.54 1.70
CA VAL A 113 12.19 1.42 2.63
C VAL A 113 13.44 0.56 2.52
N VAL A 114 13.95 0.11 3.66
CA VAL A 114 14.98 -0.91 3.75
C VAL A 114 14.41 -2.16 4.40
N THR A 115 14.85 -3.32 3.92
CA THR A 115 14.35 -4.62 4.36
C THR A 115 15.51 -5.53 4.78
N ASP A 116 15.19 -6.56 5.55
CA ASP A 116 16.08 -7.69 5.75
C ASP A 116 16.09 -8.64 4.54
N MET A 117 16.85 -9.74 4.67
CA MET A 117 16.98 -10.78 3.63
C MET A 117 15.67 -11.55 3.37
N GLN A 118 14.71 -11.50 4.28
CA GLN A 118 13.38 -12.12 4.19
C GLN A 118 12.32 -11.15 3.67
N ASN A 119 12.71 -9.93 3.27
CA ASN A 119 11.86 -8.82 2.86
C ASN A 119 10.97 -8.26 3.99
N ASN A 120 11.32 -8.46 5.27
CA ASN A 120 10.66 -7.72 6.34
C ASN A 120 11.16 -6.27 6.35
N ALA A 121 10.23 -5.32 6.43
CA ALA A 121 10.57 -3.92 6.49
C ALA A 121 11.25 -3.59 7.83
N LEU A 122 12.45 -3.01 7.76
CA LEU A 122 13.22 -2.60 8.94
C LEU A 122 13.03 -1.12 9.24
N TYR A 123 12.95 -0.29 8.21
CA TYR A 123 12.81 1.15 8.39
C TYR A 123 12.25 1.85 7.15
N PHE A 124 11.43 2.87 7.37
CA PHE A 124 10.90 3.78 6.35
C PHE A 124 11.45 5.18 6.55
N SER A 125 11.83 5.86 5.46
CA SER A 125 12.39 7.20 5.53
C SER A 125 12.01 8.07 4.34
N ARG A 126 11.82 9.36 4.58
CA ARG A 126 11.73 10.36 3.52
C ARG A 126 13.11 10.78 3.01
N ALA A 127 14.15 10.63 3.82
CA ALA A 127 15.53 10.77 3.38
C ALA A 127 15.97 9.58 2.51
N CYS A 128 17.08 9.72 1.82
CA CYS A 128 17.69 8.62 1.08
C CYS A 128 18.22 7.57 2.06
N ILE A 129 17.71 6.35 1.97
CA ILE A 129 18.19 5.18 2.71
C ILE A 129 18.26 3.97 1.76
N PRO A 130 19.35 3.14 1.85
CA PRO A 130 20.58 3.40 2.58
C PRO A 130 21.25 4.70 2.13
N ALA A 131 22.16 5.25 2.93
CA ALA A 131 22.87 6.45 2.54
C ALA A 131 23.62 6.22 1.22
N LEU A 132 23.55 7.19 0.34
CA LEU A 132 24.35 7.18 -0.89
C LEU A 132 25.76 7.64 -0.49
N LEU A 133 26.68 6.69 -0.38
CA LEU A 133 28.09 7.01 -0.16
C LEU A 133 28.70 7.28 -1.54
N ASP A 134 28.94 8.53 -1.80
CA ASP A 134 29.77 8.97 -2.93
C ASP A 134 31.17 9.28 -2.41
N GLU A 135 32.16 8.53 -2.89
CA GLU A 135 33.56 8.70 -2.48
C GLU A 135 34.13 10.07 -2.89
N GLU A 136 33.44 10.82 -3.76
CA GLU A 136 33.91 12.08 -4.31
C GLU A 136 32.91 13.25 -4.31
N ASN A 137 31.79 13.18 -3.56
CA ASN A 137 30.67 14.14 -3.66
C ASN A 137 30.10 14.31 -5.09
N LYS A 138 30.22 13.31 -5.94
CA LYS A 138 29.65 13.32 -7.29
C LYS A 138 28.14 13.05 -7.22
N LYS A 139 27.39 13.81 -8.01
CA LYS A 139 25.97 13.53 -8.22
C LYS A 139 25.84 12.24 -9.01
N ILE A 140 25.38 11.16 -8.37
CA ILE A 140 25.07 9.89 -9.05
C ILE A 140 24.10 10.14 -10.20
N THR A 141 24.32 9.51 -11.33
CA THR A 141 23.43 9.50 -12.49
C THR A 141 22.41 8.37 -12.42
N ASN A 142 21.35 8.44 -13.24
CA ASN A 142 20.38 7.34 -13.31
C ASN A 142 21.01 6.05 -13.83
N GLU A 143 22.01 6.10 -14.70
CA GLU A 143 22.69 4.91 -15.20
C GLU A 143 23.55 4.27 -14.10
N GLU A 144 24.30 5.06 -13.34
CA GLU A 144 25.05 4.57 -12.18
C GLU A 144 24.12 3.96 -11.13
N LEU A 145 22.97 4.58 -10.88
CA LEU A 145 21.95 4.04 -9.95
C LEU A 145 21.43 2.68 -10.41
N LYS A 146 21.19 2.49 -11.71
CA LYS A 146 20.69 1.21 -12.27
C LYS A 146 21.71 0.09 -12.13
N HIS A 147 23.00 0.40 -12.31
CA HIS A 147 24.11 -0.54 -12.27
C HIS A 147 24.74 -0.67 -10.87
N SER A 148 24.28 0.10 -9.90
CA SER A 148 24.73 -0.01 -8.51
C SER A 148 24.46 -1.39 -7.95
N SER A 149 25.42 -1.93 -7.20
CA SER A 149 25.22 -3.13 -6.39
C SER A 149 24.19 -2.91 -5.27
N GLN A 150 24.01 -1.66 -4.86
CA GLN A 150 23.02 -1.26 -3.86
C GLN A 150 21.66 -1.02 -4.51
N SER A 151 20.63 -1.68 -4.01
CA SER A 151 19.25 -1.47 -4.46
C SER A 151 18.50 -0.54 -3.52
N TYR A 152 17.78 0.41 -4.10
CA TYR A 152 16.90 1.33 -3.38
C TYR A 152 15.45 1.01 -3.70
N PHE A 153 14.60 1.01 -2.69
CA PHE A 153 13.19 0.71 -2.83
C PHE A 153 12.33 1.85 -2.31
N LYS A 154 11.23 2.13 -3.02
CA LYS A 154 10.16 2.99 -2.54
C LYS A 154 9.00 2.14 -2.04
N HIS A 155 8.46 2.55 -0.91
CA HIS A 155 7.23 2.02 -0.36
C HIS A 155 6.04 2.47 -1.21
N LEU A 156 5.10 1.57 -1.41
CA LEU A 156 3.79 1.86 -2.01
C LEU A 156 2.74 1.85 -0.90
N GLY A 157 1.88 2.86 -0.87
CA GLY A 157 0.87 3.08 0.19
C GLY A 157 -0.30 2.09 0.19
N ILE A 158 -0.05 0.83 -0.14
CA ILE A 158 -1.01 -0.26 -0.08
C ILE A 158 -0.66 -1.20 1.07
N TYR A 159 -1.64 -1.57 1.88
CA TYR A 159 -1.43 -2.37 3.08
C TYR A 159 -2.41 -3.52 3.15
N GLY A 160 -1.93 -4.68 3.57
CA GLY A 160 -2.78 -5.82 3.89
C GLY A 160 -2.63 -6.21 5.36
N PHE A 161 -3.72 -6.67 5.95
CA PHE A 161 -3.78 -7.03 7.35
C PHE A 161 -4.59 -8.31 7.54
N LYS A 162 -4.19 -9.15 8.49
CA LYS A 162 -5.09 -10.14 9.06
C LYS A 162 -6.04 -9.46 10.04
N ARG A 163 -7.28 -9.96 10.10
CA ARG A 163 -8.28 -9.48 11.07
C ARG A 163 -7.75 -9.50 12.50
N THR A 164 -7.10 -10.57 12.89
CA THR A 164 -6.54 -10.75 14.23
C THR A 164 -5.46 -9.73 14.62
N PHE A 165 -4.91 -9.03 13.65
CA PHE A 165 -3.92 -7.97 13.86
C PHE A 165 -4.56 -6.59 14.04
N LEU A 166 -5.75 -6.37 13.47
CA LEU A 166 -6.50 -5.11 13.55
C LEU A 166 -7.48 -5.06 14.73
N ALA A 167 -7.80 -6.21 15.34
CA ALA A 167 -8.74 -6.36 16.45
C ALA A 167 -8.21 -5.81 17.77
#